data_a02de910859ce5ab6c26774fd399cbd5
#
_entry.id   a02de910859ce5ab6c26774fd399cbd5
#
_cell.length_a   1.000
_cell.length_b   1.000
_cell.length_c   1.000
_cell.angle_alpha   90.00
_cell.angle_beta   90.00
_cell.angle_gamma   90.00
#
_symmetry.space_group_name_H-M   'P 1'
#
loop_
_entity.id
_entity.type
_entity.pdbx_description
1 polymer ?
#
loop_
_entity_poly.entity_id
_entity_poly.type
_entity_poly.pdbx_seq_one_letter_code
_entity_poly.pdbx_strand_id
1 'polypeptide(L)'
;MISIKPDEISAILRQQLGNFNSSAELEESGTVLQVGDGIARVYGLNGVRSGELVEFENGVQAIALNLEEDNVGVVLMGDGKGIKEGNKVRRTGRIASIKVGEGMVGRVINTLGEPIDGKGPLKGELYEMPLERKAPGVIFREPVKEPLQTGIKAIDAMIPIGRGQRELVIGDRQTGKSAICIDTIINQREFYEAGKPVYCIYVAIGQKASTIAQVMKTLQDNGAMDYTIIVAASAADPAPLQFYAPFAGAAIGEFFRDTGRPALIVYDDLSKQAVAYREVSLLLRRPPGREAYPGDVFYLHSRLLERAAKVIGKDDIAAKMNDLPESLKGIVKGGGSLTALPIIETQAGDVSAYIPTNVISITDGQIFLESNLFNAGIRPAINVGISVSRVGGSAQIKSMKKVAGTLKLDQALYREMEAFSKFGGDLDAATKNVLDKGARNVEILKQGQFSPYSVEKQVAMIYLGTNGLLRDVPVKHVRAFEEAFLLQMENKLPEVLAEFKKGNLPDDGIQKMLDLVNSLIPQFSK
;
A
#
# COMPACT_ATOMS: atom_id res chain seq x y z
N MET A 1 -21.37 -31.97 -8.95
CA MET A 1 -22.39 -31.53 -7.98
C MET A 1 -22.45 -32.58 -6.88
N ILE A 2 -21.81 -32.31 -5.76
CA ILE A 2 -22.00 -33.14 -4.55
C ILE A 2 -23.16 -32.49 -3.82
N SER A 3 -24.36 -33.01 -4.01
CA SER A 3 -25.51 -32.65 -3.18
C SER A 3 -25.28 -33.29 -1.82
N ILE A 4 -25.30 -32.49 -0.78
CA ILE A 4 -25.39 -33.01 0.59
C ILE A 4 -26.66 -33.86 0.62
N LYS A 5 -26.53 -35.16 0.86
CA LYS A 5 -27.68 -36.07 0.86
C LYS A 5 -28.48 -35.80 2.14
N PRO A 6 -29.81 -35.70 2.06
CA PRO A 6 -30.68 -35.58 3.24
C PRO A 6 -30.42 -36.64 4.30
N ASP A 7 -29.90 -37.79 3.87
CA ASP A 7 -29.57 -38.91 4.75
C ASP A 7 -28.36 -38.65 5.66
N GLU A 8 -27.40 -37.83 5.22
CA GLU A 8 -26.22 -37.45 6.03
C GLU A 8 -26.63 -36.49 7.15
N ILE A 9 -27.49 -35.53 6.81
CA ILE A 9 -28.08 -34.62 7.82
C ILE A 9 -28.92 -35.41 8.81
N SER A 10 -29.72 -36.37 8.33
CA SER A 10 -30.55 -37.23 9.17
C SER A 10 -29.72 -38.13 10.10
N ALA A 11 -28.57 -38.63 9.68
CA ALA A 11 -27.67 -39.43 10.49
C ALA A 11 -27.05 -38.61 11.62
N ILE A 12 -26.60 -37.39 11.34
CA ILE A 12 -26.03 -36.47 12.34
C ILE A 12 -27.12 -36.05 13.34
N LEU A 13 -28.33 -35.72 12.86
CA LEU A 13 -29.45 -35.35 13.70
C LEU A 13 -29.82 -36.49 14.65
N ARG A 14 -29.84 -37.74 14.20
CA ARG A 14 -30.13 -38.93 15.06
C ARG A 14 -29.04 -39.14 16.11
N GLN A 15 -27.78 -38.90 15.76
CA GLN A 15 -26.69 -39.03 16.72
C GLN A 15 -26.71 -37.92 17.77
N GLN A 16 -27.09 -36.69 17.40
CA GLN A 16 -27.26 -35.58 18.34
C GLN A 16 -28.50 -35.70 19.21
N LEU A 17 -29.62 -36.18 18.69
CA LEU A 17 -30.84 -36.46 19.49
C LEU A 17 -30.63 -37.53 20.54
N GLY A 18 -29.69 -38.46 20.35
CA GLY A 18 -29.32 -39.46 21.34
C GLY A 18 -28.55 -38.92 22.56
N ASN A 19 -28.00 -37.72 22.47
CA ASN A 19 -27.15 -37.10 23.51
C ASN A 19 -27.80 -35.84 24.14
N PHE A 20 -29.13 -35.68 24.08
CA PHE A 20 -29.83 -34.46 24.50
C PHE A 20 -29.79 -34.28 26.04
N ASN A 21 -28.85 -33.44 26.47
CA ASN A 21 -28.99 -32.70 27.73
C ASN A 21 -28.63 -31.23 27.44
N SER A 22 -29.68 -30.41 27.38
CA SER A 22 -29.72 -28.94 27.34
C SER A 22 -29.67 -28.24 25.96
N SER A 23 -30.75 -27.52 25.69
CA SER A 23 -30.97 -26.66 24.52
C SER A 23 -29.98 -25.47 24.41
N ALA A 24 -29.30 -25.12 25.47
CA ALA A 24 -28.32 -24.01 25.50
C ALA A 24 -26.98 -24.38 24.87
N GLU A 25 -26.53 -25.64 24.95
CA GLU A 25 -25.26 -26.07 24.33
C GLU A 25 -25.33 -26.17 22.80
N LEU A 26 -26.54 -26.37 22.24
CA LEU A 26 -26.75 -26.52 20.79
C LEU A 26 -26.68 -25.21 20.03
N GLU A 27 -26.93 -24.06 20.67
CA GLU A 27 -26.83 -22.73 20.02
C GLU A 27 -25.41 -22.25 19.90
N GLU A 28 -24.48 -22.75 20.69
CA GLU A 28 -23.08 -22.33 20.75
C GLU A 28 -22.10 -23.27 20.07
N SER A 29 -22.52 -24.46 19.70
CA SER A 29 -21.67 -25.47 19.06
C SER A 29 -22.24 -25.96 17.73
N GLY A 30 -21.34 -26.38 16.85
CA GLY A 30 -21.69 -27.00 15.58
C GLY A 30 -20.82 -28.22 15.29
N THR A 31 -21.15 -28.92 14.22
CA THR A 31 -20.44 -30.12 13.77
C THR A 31 -19.95 -29.93 12.34
N VAL A 32 -18.72 -30.28 12.08
CA VAL A 32 -18.10 -30.19 10.71
C VAL A 32 -18.80 -31.21 9.81
N LEU A 33 -19.39 -30.70 8.73
CA LEU A 33 -19.96 -31.51 7.66
C LEU A 33 -18.93 -31.82 6.56
N GLN A 34 -18.07 -30.88 6.27
CA GLN A 34 -17.06 -30.98 5.22
C GLN A 34 -15.88 -30.06 5.55
N VAL A 35 -14.66 -30.48 5.27
CA VAL A 35 -13.44 -29.68 5.40
C VAL A 35 -12.52 -29.94 4.22
N GLY A 36 -11.86 -28.91 3.74
CA GLY A 36 -10.86 -28.99 2.67
C GLY A 36 -10.46 -27.60 2.15
N ASP A 37 -9.25 -27.50 1.64
CA ASP A 37 -8.73 -26.31 0.96
C ASP A 37 -8.86 -24.98 1.74
N GLY A 38 -8.69 -25.05 3.07
CA GLY A 38 -8.76 -23.87 3.95
C GLY A 38 -10.16 -23.41 4.31
N ILE A 39 -11.21 -24.19 3.97
CA ILE A 39 -12.59 -23.93 4.38
C ILE A 39 -13.19 -25.12 5.12
N ALA A 40 -14.22 -24.86 5.92
CA ALA A 40 -15.09 -25.90 6.44
C ALA A 40 -16.57 -25.48 6.35
N ARG A 41 -17.45 -26.49 6.24
CA ARG A 41 -18.89 -26.32 6.38
C ARG A 41 -19.31 -26.93 7.70
N VAL A 42 -20.03 -26.17 8.49
CA VAL A 42 -20.42 -26.53 9.84
C VAL A 42 -21.93 -26.53 9.96
N TYR A 43 -22.49 -27.60 10.44
CA TYR A 43 -23.91 -27.68 10.80
C TYR A 43 -24.11 -27.14 12.21
N GLY A 44 -25.18 -26.44 12.46
CA GLY A 44 -25.44 -25.76 13.73
C GLY A 44 -24.87 -24.35 13.76
N LEU A 45 -24.39 -23.86 14.89
CA LEU A 45 -23.93 -22.47 15.10
C LEU A 45 -25.04 -21.46 14.79
N ASN A 46 -26.28 -21.72 15.18
CA ASN A 46 -27.46 -20.94 14.79
C ASN A 46 -27.43 -19.48 15.21
N GLY A 47 -26.66 -19.12 16.23
CA GLY A 47 -26.49 -17.74 16.70
C GLY A 47 -25.25 -17.05 16.16
N VAL A 48 -24.46 -17.68 15.27
CA VAL A 48 -23.21 -17.11 14.77
C VAL A 48 -23.47 -15.89 13.89
N ARG A 49 -22.58 -14.90 13.96
CA ARG A 49 -22.63 -13.70 13.12
C ARG A 49 -21.59 -13.79 11.99
N SER A 50 -21.88 -13.13 10.88
CA SER A 50 -20.86 -12.96 9.83
C SER A 50 -19.65 -12.21 10.37
N GLY A 51 -18.44 -12.72 10.11
CA GLY A 51 -17.19 -12.19 10.66
C GLY A 51 -16.86 -12.64 12.08
N GLU A 52 -17.69 -13.49 12.71
CA GLU A 52 -17.41 -14.04 14.04
C GLU A 52 -16.34 -15.12 13.98
N LEU A 53 -15.44 -15.13 14.97
CA LEU A 53 -14.49 -16.21 15.17
C LEU A 53 -15.19 -17.44 15.75
N VAL A 54 -14.89 -18.58 15.18
CA VAL A 54 -15.24 -19.90 15.71
C VAL A 54 -13.97 -20.70 15.96
N GLU A 55 -14.01 -21.63 16.89
CA GLU A 55 -12.85 -22.42 17.33
C GLU A 55 -13.14 -23.91 17.22
N PHE A 56 -12.24 -24.63 16.57
CA PHE A 56 -12.28 -26.10 16.47
C PHE A 56 -11.67 -26.74 17.71
N GLU A 57 -11.99 -28.02 17.96
CA GLU A 57 -11.47 -28.79 19.09
C GLU A 57 -9.94 -28.83 19.18
N ASN A 58 -9.26 -28.74 18.06
CA ASN A 58 -7.79 -28.70 17.97
C ASN A 58 -7.19 -27.30 18.17
N GLY A 59 -8.00 -26.28 18.52
CA GLY A 59 -7.58 -24.91 18.75
C GLY A 59 -7.43 -24.08 17.47
N VAL A 60 -7.66 -24.64 16.28
CA VAL A 60 -7.66 -23.85 15.03
C VAL A 60 -8.86 -22.90 15.04
N GLN A 61 -8.60 -21.64 14.73
CA GLN A 61 -9.64 -20.63 14.60
C GLN A 61 -10.09 -20.51 13.14
N ALA A 62 -11.36 -20.14 12.96
CA ALA A 62 -11.92 -19.85 11.66
C ALA A 62 -12.88 -18.65 11.75
N ILE A 63 -13.17 -18.05 10.61
CA ILE A 63 -14.09 -16.92 10.50
C ILE A 63 -15.34 -17.37 9.76
N ALA A 64 -16.51 -17.13 10.34
CA ALA A 64 -17.79 -17.38 9.69
C ALA A 64 -18.05 -16.36 8.58
N LEU A 65 -18.14 -16.82 7.33
CA LEU A 65 -18.33 -15.96 6.15
C LEU A 65 -19.68 -16.17 5.45
N ASN A 66 -20.11 -17.42 5.31
CA ASN A 66 -21.37 -17.75 4.67
C ASN A 66 -22.34 -18.29 5.71
N LEU A 67 -23.47 -17.60 5.88
CA LEU A 67 -24.55 -18.05 6.76
C LEU A 67 -25.68 -18.55 5.87
N GLU A 68 -25.81 -19.86 5.78
CA GLU A 68 -26.88 -20.53 5.02
C GLU A 68 -27.89 -21.12 6.01
N GLU A 69 -29.07 -21.49 5.54
CA GLU A 69 -30.15 -22.02 6.36
C GLU A 69 -29.74 -23.31 7.10
N ASP A 70 -29.02 -24.19 6.40
CA ASP A 70 -28.63 -25.52 6.92
C ASP A 70 -27.18 -25.60 7.41
N ASN A 71 -26.34 -24.62 7.08
CA ASN A 71 -24.93 -24.69 7.42
C ASN A 71 -24.25 -23.31 7.43
N VAL A 72 -23.09 -23.26 8.06
CA VAL A 72 -22.22 -22.10 8.11
C VAL A 72 -20.92 -22.42 7.38
N GLY A 73 -20.61 -21.65 6.35
CA GLY A 73 -19.31 -21.69 5.67
C GLY A 73 -18.29 -20.88 6.44
N VAL A 74 -17.23 -21.54 6.91
CA VAL A 74 -16.16 -20.89 7.67
C VAL A 74 -14.83 -21.01 6.94
N VAL A 75 -13.97 -19.99 7.05
CA VAL A 75 -12.61 -19.98 6.51
C VAL A 75 -11.60 -20.19 7.62
N LEU A 76 -10.71 -21.15 7.43
CA LEU A 76 -9.73 -21.52 8.43
C LEU A 76 -8.61 -20.48 8.50
N MET A 77 -8.30 -20.01 9.69
CA MET A 77 -7.22 -19.07 9.97
C MET A 77 -5.95 -19.82 10.41
N GLY A 78 -5.67 -20.95 9.80
CA GLY A 78 -4.51 -21.79 10.10
C GLY A 78 -4.47 -23.06 9.26
N ASP A 79 -3.52 -23.96 9.59
CA ASP A 79 -3.43 -25.26 8.94
C ASP A 79 -4.61 -26.14 9.38
N GLY A 80 -5.43 -26.55 8.42
CA GLY A 80 -6.59 -27.43 8.65
C GLY A 80 -6.24 -28.88 8.98
N LYS A 81 -4.94 -29.21 9.12
CA LYS A 81 -4.50 -30.56 9.47
C LYS A 81 -5.10 -30.99 10.82
N GLY A 82 -5.70 -32.16 10.81
CA GLY A 82 -6.34 -32.73 12.01
C GLY A 82 -7.82 -32.36 12.18
N ILE A 83 -8.37 -31.44 11.37
CA ILE A 83 -9.83 -31.24 11.34
C ILE A 83 -10.46 -32.31 10.46
N LYS A 84 -11.51 -32.95 10.94
CA LYS A 84 -12.23 -34.02 10.27
C LYS A 84 -13.74 -33.74 10.29
N GLU A 85 -14.45 -34.38 9.38
CA GLU A 85 -15.91 -34.48 9.46
C GLU A 85 -16.33 -35.03 10.80
N GLY A 86 -17.37 -34.47 11.41
CA GLY A 86 -17.84 -34.83 12.75
C GLY A 86 -17.16 -34.11 13.91
N ASN A 87 -16.02 -33.39 13.69
CA ASN A 87 -15.44 -32.60 14.76
C ASN A 87 -16.38 -31.48 15.20
N LYS A 88 -16.27 -31.11 16.46
CA LYS A 88 -17.05 -30.01 17.02
C LYS A 88 -16.37 -28.67 16.79
N VAL A 89 -17.20 -27.66 16.59
CA VAL A 89 -16.81 -26.24 16.43
C VAL A 89 -17.62 -25.43 17.41
N ARG A 90 -16.97 -24.52 18.11
CA ARG A 90 -17.60 -23.65 19.11
C ARG A 90 -17.54 -22.21 18.65
N ARG A 91 -18.64 -21.45 18.82
CA ARG A 91 -18.59 -20.00 18.64
C ARG A 91 -17.82 -19.37 19.81
N THR A 92 -17.15 -18.24 19.47
CA THR A 92 -16.42 -17.45 20.48
C THR A 92 -17.20 -16.21 20.94
N GLY A 93 -18.25 -15.82 20.21
CA GLY A 93 -18.98 -14.57 20.43
C GLY A 93 -18.17 -13.30 20.06
N ARG A 94 -16.95 -13.46 19.55
CA ARG A 94 -16.04 -12.36 19.20
C ARG A 94 -15.91 -12.22 17.68
N ILE A 95 -15.88 -10.98 17.21
CA ILE A 95 -15.56 -10.68 15.81
C ILE A 95 -14.06 -10.90 15.58
N ALA A 96 -13.70 -11.33 14.38
CA ALA A 96 -12.31 -11.58 14.00
C ALA A 96 -11.43 -10.33 14.21
N SER A 97 -10.44 -10.46 15.05
CA SER A 97 -9.54 -9.38 15.47
C SER A 97 -8.12 -9.87 15.63
N ILE A 98 -7.18 -8.94 15.63
CA ILE A 98 -5.77 -9.18 15.93
C ILE A 98 -5.32 -8.26 17.07
N LYS A 99 -4.29 -8.69 17.78
CA LYS A 99 -3.65 -7.88 18.82
C LYS A 99 -2.57 -7.01 18.18
N VAL A 100 -2.67 -5.70 18.32
CA VAL A 100 -1.79 -4.70 17.72
C VAL A 100 -1.17 -3.82 18.79
N GLY A 101 0.09 -3.45 18.63
CA GLY A 101 0.78 -2.54 19.55
C GLY A 101 2.13 -2.10 19.01
N GLU A 102 2.78 -1.21 19.73
CA GLU A 102 4.11 -0.67 19.34
C GLU A 102 5.19 -1.75 19.28
N GLY A 103 5.04 -2.83 20.03
CA GLY A 103 5.96 -3.98 20.00
C GLY A 103 6.02 -4.71 18.65
N MET A 104 5.13 -4.38 17.70
CA MET A 104 5.17 -4.90 16.33
C MET A 104 6.18 -4.17 15.44
N VAL A 105 6.60 -2.96 15.80
CA VAL A 105 7.55 -2.18 15.01
C VAL A 105 8.89 -2.92 14.95
N GLY A 106 9.46 -3.03 13.75
CA GLY A 106 10.68 -3.78 13.50
C GLY A 106 10.52 -5.30 13.39
N ARG A 107 9.27 -5.79 13.38
CA ARG A 107 8.95 -7.22 13.38
C ARG A 107 8.35 -7.67 12.06
N VAL A 108 8.48 -8.96 11.80
CA VAL A 108 7.75 -9.67 10.73
C VAL A 108 6.71 -10.57 11.39
N ILE A 109 5.46 -10.36 11.01
CA ILE A 109 4.30 -11.06 11.57
C ILE A 109 3.49 -11.75 10.47
N ASN A 110 2.68 -12.73 10.87
CA ASN A 110 1.71 -13.37 9.98
C ASN A 110 0.36 -12.62 10.00
N THR A 111 -0.62 -13.12 9.24
CA THR A 111 -1.98 -12.57 9.16
C THR A 111 -2.72 -12.55 10.51
N LEU A 112 -2.33 -13.42 11.44
CA LEU A 112 -2.91 -13.50 12.79
C LEU A 112 -2.27 -12.53 13.80
N GLY A 113 -1.25 -11.75 13.37
CA GLY A 113 -0.50 -10.85 14.24
C GLY A 113 0.59 -11.55 15.06
N GLU A 114 0.92 -12.80 14.74
CA GLU A 114 1.96 -13.57 15.43
C GLU A 114 3.34 -13.31 14.80
N PRO A 115 4.39 -13.11 15.60
CA PRO A 115 5.73 -12.90 15.09
C PRO A 115 6.30 -14.20 14.48
N ILE A 116 6.86 -14.08 13.27
CA ILE A 116 7.47 -15.20 12.52
C ILE A 116 8.95 -14.97 12.22
N ASP A 117 9.55 -13.94 12.80
CA ASP A 117 10.95 -13.53 12.58
C ASP A 117 11.96 -14.18 13.53
N GLY A 118 11.53 -15.09 14.39
CA GLY A 118 12.39 -15.78 15.34
C GLY A 118 12.88 -14.92 16.53
N LYS A 119 12.41 -13.68 16.69
CA LYS A 119 12.84 -12.76 17.74
C LYS A 119 12.02 -12.88 19.04
N GLY A 120 11.24 -13.95 19.19
CA GLY A 120 10.40 -14.18 20.36
C GLY A 120 9.08 -13.39 20.34
N PRO A 121 8.29 -13.44 21.43
CA PRO A 121 6.98 -12.82 21.51
C PRO A 121 7.03 -11.31 21.40
N LEU A 122 5.90 -10.71 21.01
CA LEU A 122 5.74 -9.26 20.98
C LEU A 122 5.81 -8.69 22.40
N LYS A 123 6.47 -7.56 22.55
CA LYS A 123 6.64 -6.86 23.83
C LYS A 123 5.70 -5.66 23.92
N GLY A 124 5.37 -5.24 25.16
CA GLY A 124 4.54 -4.07 25.40
C GLY A 124 3.06 -4.35 25.42
N GLU A 125 2.27 -3.29 25.48
CA GLU A 125 0.82 -3.35 25.51
C GLU A 125 0.25 -3.66 24.12
N LEU A 126 -0.72 -4.55 24.09
CA LEU A 126 -1.38 -4.98 22.85
C LEU A 126 -2.86 -4.67 22.95
N TYR A 127 -3.41 -4.08 21.90
CA TYR A 127 -4.79 -3.66 21.75
C TYR A 127 -5.51 -4.56 20.76
N GLU A 128 -6.72 -4.95 21.08
CA GLU A 128 -7.54 -5.78 20.19
C GLU A 128 -8.16 -4.92 19.08
N MET A 129 -7.77 -5.19 17.84
CA MET A 129 -8.21 -4.46 16.65
C MET A 129 -8.98 -5.38 15.71
N PRO A 130 -10.23 -5.07 15.32
CA PRO A 130 -10.99 -5.89 14.38
C PRO A 130 -10.32 -5.90 13.01
N LEU A 131 -10.30 -7.07 12.37
CA LEU A 131 -9.79 -7.22 11.00
C LEU A 131 -10.64 -6.41 10.01
N GLU A 132 -11.96 -6.52 10.12
CA GLU A 132 -12.89 -5.73 9.33
C GLU A 132 -13.54 -4.65 10.19
N ARG A 133 -13.43 -3.41 9.74
CA ARG A 133 -13.96 -2.23 10.41
C ARG A 133 -14.44 -1.23 9.37
N LYS A 134 -15.53 -0.54 9.64
CA LYS A 134 -15.97 0.57 8.78
C LYS A 134 -14.96 1.70 8.79
N ALA A 135 -14.72 2.26 7.61
CA ALA A 135 -13.89 3.44 7.45
C ALA A 135 -14.43 4.63 8.25
N PRO A 136 -13.57 5.58 8.65
CA PRO A 136 -14.02 6.82 9.29
C PRO A 136 -15.06 7.55 8.43
N GLY A 137 -16.16 7.96 9.04
CA GLY A 137 -17.19 8.77 8.39
C GLY A 137 -16.67 10.17 8.00
N VAL A 138 -17.43 10.89 7.17
CA VAL A 138 -17.03 12.17 6.58
C VAL A 138 -16.65 13.21 7.64
N ILE A 139 -17.38 13.28 8.76
CA ILE A 139 -17.15 14.27 9.83
C ILE A 139 -15.84 14.04 10.60
N PHE A 140 -15.25 12.85 10.49
CA PHE A 140 -14.01 12.48 11.18
C PHE A 140 -12.77 12.64 10.30
N ARG A 141 -12.94 13.14 9.06
CA ARG A 141 -11.85 13.32 8.08
C ARG A 141 -11.49 14.79 7.91
N GLU A 142 -10.24 15.02 7.62
CA GLU A 142 -9.72 16.28 7.11
C GLU A 142 -9.23 16.14 5.66
N PRO A 143 -9.25 17.25 4.88
CA PRO A 143 -8.62 17.27 3.57
C PRO A 143 -7.14 16.96 3.65
N VAL A 144 -6.64 16.19 2.68
CA VAL A 144 -5.23 15.86 2.55
C VAL A 144 -4.44 17.09 2.09
N LYS A 145 -3.50 17.56 2.92
CA LYS A 145 -2.67 18.76 2.66
C LYS A 145 -1.19 18.55 2.98
N GLU A 146 -0.87 17.56 3.81
CA GLU A 146 0.51 17.28 4.19
C GLU A 146 1.15 16.33 3.18
N PRO A 147 2.35 16.65 2.64
CA PRO A 147 3.02 15.76 1.71
C PRO A 147 3.51 14.49 2.41
N LEU A 148 3.39 13.36 1.71
CA LEU A 148 4.17 12.16 1.96
C LEU A 148 5.34 12.17 0.99
N GLN A 149 6.53 12.48 1.46
CA GLN A 149 7.72 12.51 0.60
C GLN A 149 8.14 11.10 0.24
N THR A 150 8.08 10.76 -1.05
CA THR A 150 8.49 9.43 -1.52
C THR A 150 10.00 9.33 -1.73
N GLY A 151 10.67 10.45 -1.88
CA GLY A 151 12.08 10.53 -2.24
C GLY A 151 12.34 10.22 -3.72
N ILE A 152 11.29 10.06 -4.52
CA ILE A 152 11.36 9.77 -5.95
C ILE A 152 11.00 11.03 -6.71
N LYS A 153 11.98 11.60 -7.42
CA LYS A 153 11.86 12.89 -8.12
C LYS A 153 10.63 12.96 -9.02
N ALA A 154 10.39 11.93 -9.80
CA ALA A 154 9.27 11.90 -10.74
C ALA A 154 7.90 11.90 -10.03
N ILE A 155 7.78 11.25 -8.87
CA ILE A 155 6.54 11.18 -8.10
C ILE A 155 6.32 12.49 -7.36
N ASP A 156 7.27 12.89 -6.54
CA ASP A 156 7.15 14.08 -5.68
C ASP A 156 6.93 15.37 -6.47
N ALA A 157 7.45 15.43 -7.70
CA ALA A 157 7.30 16.58 -8.59
C ALA A 157 6.00 16.57 -9.41
N MET A 158 5.59 15.43 -9.96
CA MET A 158 4.51 15.38 -10.96
C MET A 158 3.23 14.66 -10.48
N ILE A 159 3.35 13.76 -9.50
CA ILE A 159 2.27 12.93 -9.00
C ILE A 159 2.37 12.88 -7.47
N PRO A 160 2.31 14.03 -6.78
CA PRO A 160 2.56 14.11 -5.35
C PRO A 160 1.52 13.34 -4.55
N ILE A 161 1.98 12.68 -3.49
CA ILE A 161 1.16 11.89 -2.57
C ILE A 161 1.06 12.64 -1.25
N GLY A 162 -0.16 12.74 -0.72
CA GLY A 162 -0.42 13.34 0.59
C GLY A 162 -0.69 12.31 1.68
N ARG A 163 -0.44 12.67 2.92
CA ARG A 163 -0.72 11.84 4.08
C ARG A 163 -2.22 11.64 4.26
N GLY A 164 -2.66 10.39 4.17
CA GLY A 164 -4.07 10.01 4.17
C GLY A 164 -4.65 9.74 2.77
N GLN A 165 -3.86 9.87 1.72
CA GLN A 165 -4.25 9.58 0.34
C GLN A 165 -4.11 8.08 0.03
N ARG A 166 -4.86 7.63 -0.98
CA ARG A 166 -4.74 6.30 -1.60
C ARG A 166 -4.20 6.47 -3.00
N GLU A 167 -2.95 6.11 -3.22
CA GLU A 167 -2.33 6.22 -4.54
C GLU A 167 -1.97 4.84 -5.06
N LEU A 168 -2.58 4.46 -6.18
CA LEU A 168 -2.36 3.15 -6.81
C LEU A 168 -1.02 3.12 -7.54
N VAL A 169 -0.25 2.05 -7.33
CA VAL A 169 0.93 1.73 -8.14
C VAL A 169 0.58 0.56 -9.05
N ILE A 170 0.52 0.80 -10.35
CA ILE A 170 0.02 -0.17 -11.33
C ILE A 170 0.99 -0.35 -12.49
N GLY A 171 1.09 -1.57 -13.00
CA GLY A 171 1.93 -1.92 -14.15
C GLY A 171 2.20 -3.41 -14.25
N ASP A 172 2.87 -3.82 -15.32
CA ASP A 172 3.22 -5.21 -15.58
C ASP A 172 4.25 -5.76 -14.58
N ARG A 173 4.47 -7.05 -14.62
CA ARG A 173 5.53 -7.70 -13.82
C ARG A 173 6.89 -7.06 -14.07
N GLN A 174 7.69 -6.94 -13.01
CA GLN A 174 9.08 -6.46 -13.06
C GLN A 174 9.27 -5.04 -13.60
N THR A 175 8.25 -4.19 -13.54
CA THR A 175 8.35 -2.77 -13.93
C THR A 175 8.81 -1.85 -12.81
N GLY A 176 9.06 -2.39 -11.62
CA GLY A 176 9.57 -1.62 -10.47
C GLY A 176 8.50 -1.17 -9.46
N LYS A 177 7.29 -1.73 -9.49
CA LYS A 177 6.20 -1.37 -8.56
C LYS A 177 6.61 -1.45 -7.09
N SER A 178 7.08 -2.62 -6.67
CA SER A 178 7.53 -2.85 -5.29
C SER A 178 8.73 -1.99 -4.92
N ALA A 179 9.65 -1.73 -5.87
CA ALA A 179 10.80 -0.87 -5.65
C ALA A 179 10.40 0.57 -5.28
N ILE A 180 9.43 1.14 -5.97
CA ILE A 180 8.88 2.47 -5.64
C ILE A 180 8.33 2.52 -4.21
N CYS A 181 7.59 1.49 -3.81
CA CYS A 181 7.03 1.42 -2.46
C CYS A 181 8.12 1.26 -1.39
N ILE A 182 9.15 0.44 -1.67
CA ILE A 182 10.29 0.24 -0.76
C ILE A 182 11.10 1.54 -0.64
N ASP A 183 11.37 2.23 -1.75
CA ASP A 183 12.03 3.54 -1.74
C ASP A 183 11.24 4.57 -0.92
N THR A 184 9.91 4.57 -1.04
CA THR A 184 9.04 5.43 -0.23
C THR A 184 9.18 5.14 1.26
N ILE A 185 9.25 3.85 1.64
CA ILE A 185 9.48 3.45 3.05
C ILE A 185 10.87 3.90 3.52
N ILE A 186 11.91 3.66 2.73
CA ILE A 186 13.29 4.05 3.06
C ILE A 186 13.39 5.55 3.27
N ASN A 187 12.70 6.35 2.45
CA ASN A 187 12.73 7.81 2.56
C ASN A 187 12.09 8.35 3.86
N GLN A 188 11.30 7.56 4.58
CA GLN A 188 10.74 7.97 5.88
C GLN A 188 11.77 7.97 7.02
N ARG A 189 12.99 7.49 6.77
CA ARG A 189 14.08 7.46 7.75
C ARG A 189 14.40 8.85 8.31
N GLU A 190 14.38 9.88 7.46
CA GLU A 190 14.63 11.26 7.89
C GLU A 190 13.62 11.71 8.95
N PHE A 191 12.35 11.38 8.79
CA PHE A 191 11.30 11.71 9.77
C PHE A 191 11.45 10.91 11.07
N TYR A 192 11.88 9.66 10.97
CA TYR A 192 12.18 8.83 12.14
C TYR A 192 13.34 9.41 12.95
N GLU A 193 14.46 9.74 12.31
CA GLU A 193 15.62 10.36 12.95
C GLU A 193 15.30 11.73 13.56
N ALA A 194 14.35 12.47 12.98
CA ALA A 194 13.85 13.74 13.51
C ALA A 194 12.84 13.57 14.68
N GLY A 195 12.58 12.34 15.15
CA GLY A 195 11.65 12.06 16.24
C GLY A 195 10.17 12.20 15.86
N LYS A 196 9.84 12.22 14.58
CA LYS A 196 8.47 12.30 14.03
C LYS A 196 8.22 11.16 13.04
N PRO A 197 8.30 9.90 13.47
CA PRO A 197 8.25 8.75 12.56
C PRO A 197 6.93 8.69 11.79
N VAL A 198 7.03 8.25 10.54
CA VAL A 198 5.91 7.68 9.78
C VAL A 198 6.03 6.17 9.92
N TYR A 199 5.09 5.54 10.61
CA TYR A 199 5.09 4.10 10.78
C TYR A 199 4.68 3.41 9.49
N CYS A 200 5.54 2.52 8.99
CA CYS A 200 5.33 1.87 7.71
C CYS A 200 4.87 0.43 7.92
N ILE A 201 3.89 0.00 7.15
CA ILE A 201 3.39 -1.38 7.14
C ILE A 201 3.54 -1.91 5.71
N TYR A 202 4.35 -2.94 5.53
CA TYR A 202 4.49 -3.63 4.25
C TYR A 202 3.75 -4.95 4.31
N VAL A 203 2.68 -5.07 3.53
CA VAL A 203 1.86 -6.30 3.47
C VAL A 203 2.26 -7.09 2.24
N ALA A 204 2.96 -8.20 2.44
CA ALA A 204 3.33 -9.14 1.39
C ALA A 204 2.22 -10.18 1.21
N ILE A 205 1.59 -10.20 0.04
CA ILE A 205 0.42 -11.03 -0.24
C ILE A 205 0.77 -12.05 -1.32
N GLY A 206 0.75 -13.33 -1.00
CA GLY A 206 1.00 -14.41 -1.96
C GLY A 206 2.39 -14.34 -2.61
N GLN A 207 3.37 -13.76 -1.96
CA GLN A 207 4.75 -13.67 -2.44
C GLN A 207 5.55 -14.89 -2.01
N LYS A 208 6.64 -15.18 -2.75
CA LYS A 208 7.59 -16.21 -2.35
C LYS A 208 8.31 -15.79 -1.06
N ALA A 209 8.53 -16.72 -0.14
CA ALA A 209 9.24 -16.45 1.11
C ALA A 209 10.63 -15.81 0.88
N SER A 210 11.33 -16.21 -0.18
CA SER A 210 12.62 -15.61 -0.58
C SER A 210 12.49 -14.13 -0.95
N THR A 211 11.40 -13.73 -1.60
CA THR A 211 11.13 -12.32 -1.94
C THR A 211 10.86 -11.50 -0.68
N ILE A 212 10.06 -12.04 0.24
CA ILE A 212 9.77 -11.39 1.53
C ILE A 212 11.07 -11.20 2.34
N ALA A 213 11.91 -12.24 2.38
CA ALA A 213 13.22 -12.16 3.05
C ALA A 213 14.14 -11.10 2.42
N GLN A 214 14.11 -10.96 1.08
CA GLN A 214 14.89 -9.93 0.39
C GLN A 214 14.37 -8.52 0.70
N VAL A 215 13.05 -8.31 0.75
CA VAL A 215 12.46 -7.03 1.15
C VAL A 215 12.86 -6.67 2.58
N MET A 216 12.72 -7.63 3.51
CA MET A 216 13.14 -7.45 4.91
C MET A 216 14.61 -7.05 4.99
N LYS A 217 15.49 -7.76 4.29
CA LYS A 217 16.93 -7.45 4.25
C LYS A 217 17.19 -6.06 3.67
N THR A 218 16.55 -5.70 2.57
CA THR A 218 16.70 -4.37 1.95
C THR A 218 16.30 -3.25 2.91
N LEU A 219 15.18 -3.41 3.60
CA LEU A 219 14.72 -2.44 4.60
C LEU A 219 15.69 -2.38 5.79
N GLN A 220 16.22 -3.50 6.24
CA GLN A 220 17.19 -3.58 7.33
C GLN A 220 18.52 -2.91 6.96
N ASP A 221 19.06 -3.22 5.78
CA ASP A 221 20.33 -2.66 5.28
C ASP A 221 20.25 -1.12 5.15
N ASN A 222 19.06 -0.57 4.92
CA ASN A 222 18.80 0.87 4.83
C ASN A 222 18.30 1.49 6.15
N GLY A 223 18.27 0.74 7.26
CA GLY A 223 17.80 1.25 8.57
C GLY A 223 16.30 1.54 8.64
N ALA A 224 15.52 1.02 7.69
CA ALA A 224 14.08 1.28 7.60
C ALA A 224 13.24 0.31 8.44
N MET A 225 13.81 -0.80 8.90
CA MET A 225 13.10 -1.73 9.79
C MET A 225 12.76 -1.13 11.15
N ASP A 226 13.50 -0.13 11.62
CA ASP A 226 13.29 0.49 12.92
C ASP A 226 11.93 1.20 13.06
N TYR A 227 11.25 1.46 11.94
CA TYR A 227 9.90 2.07 11.90
C TYR A 227 8.94 1.31 10.98
N THR A 228 9.29 0.08 10.57
CA THR A 228 8.51 -0.71 9.62
C THR A 228 8.03 -2.03 10.24
N ILE A 229 6.81 -2.43 9.91
CA ILE A 229 6.21 -3.71 10.25
C ILE A 229 5.96 -4.46 8.93
N ILE A 230 6.37 -5.72 8.85
CA ILE A 230 6.07 -6.58 7.69
C ILE A 230 4.98 -7.56 8.09
N VAL A 231 3.87 -7.55 7.36
CA VAL A 231 2.81 -8.56 7.45
C VAL A 231 3.00 -9.53 6.29
N ALA A 232 3.32 -10.78 6.57
CA ALA A 232 3.63 -11.76 5.55
C ALA A 232 2.56 -12.84 5.45
N ALA A 233 1.96 -12.95 4.27
CA ALA A 233 1.17 -14.08 3.83
C ALA A 233 1.80 -14.62 2.55
N SER A 234 2.59 -15.68 2.69
CA SER A 234 3.37 -16.25 1.59
C SER A 234 2.49 -17.00 0.58
N ALA A 235 3.05 -17.31 -0.56
CA ALA A 235 2.38 -18.13 -1.58
C ALA A 235 2.12 -19.59 -1.13
N ALA A 236 2.76 -20.02 -0.04
CA ALA A 236 2.55 -21.34 0.56
C ALA A 236 1.41 -21.34 1.61
N ASP A 237 0.97 -20.17 2.04
CA ASP A 237 -0.12 -20.06 3.00
C ASP A 237 -1.47 -20.30 2.32
N PRO A 238 -2.46 -20.86 3.04
CA PRO A 238 -3.82 -21.02 2.53
C PRO A 238 -4.44 -19.70 2.05
N ALA A 239 -5.32 -19.77 1.05
CA ALA A 239 -5.99 -18.62 0.47
C ALA A 239 -6.67 -17.69 1.50
N PRO A 240 -7.33 -18.18 2.56
CA PRO A 240 -7.90 -17.31 3.60
C PRO A 240 -6.87 -16.39 4.27
N LEU A 241 -5.66 -16.87 4.56
CA LEU A 241 -4.62 -16.04 5.17
C LEU A 241 -4.10 -14.97 4.22
N GLN A 242 -3.99 -15.28 2.92
CA GLN A 242 -3.63 -14.29 1.90
C GLN A 242 -4.73 -13.24 1.71
N PHE A 243 -5.98 -13.66 1.78
CA PHE A 243 -7.14 -12.77 1.68
C PHE A 243 -7.23 -11.79 2.86
N TYR A 244 -7.01 -12.26 4.10
CA TYR A 244 -7.11 -11.42 5.30
C TYR A 244 -5.85 -10.62 5.62
N ALA A 245 -4.68 -10.92 5.05
CA ALA A 245 -3.44 -10.20 5.33
C ALA A 245 -3.53 -8.68 5.13
N PRO A 246 -4.15 -8.15 4.05
CA PRO A 246 -4.35 -6.71 3.91
C PRO A 246 -5.22 -6.10 5.01
N PHE A 247 -6.22 -6.81 5.49
CA PHE A 247 -7.07 -6.35 6.59
C PHE A 247 -6.32 -6.33 7.92
N ALA A 248 -5.44 -7.30 8.15
CA ALA A 248 -4.53 -7.30 9.31
C ALA A 248 -3.58 -6.11 9.26
N GLY A 249 -2.97 -5.85 8.09
CA GLY A 249 -2.13 -4.66 7.88
C GLY A 249 -2.89 -3.36 8.10
N ALA A 250 -4.13 -3.27 7.60
CA ALA A 250 -4.99 -2.10 7.79
C ALA A 250 -5.32 -1.87 9.28
N ALA A 251 -5.60 -2.92 10.05
CA ALA A 251 -5.84 -2.83 11.48
C ALA A 251 -4.62 -2.26 12.23
N ILE A 252 -3.41 -2.68 11.84
CA ILE A 252 -2.16 -2.13 12.39
C ILE A 252 -2.00 -0.65 12.03
N GLY A 253 -2.22 -0.28 10.76
CA GLY A 253 -2.16 1.10 10.30
C GLY A 253 -3.16 2.01 10.99
N GLU A 254 -4.37 1.50 11.24
CA GLU A 254 -5.42 2.22 11.98
C GLU A 254 -5.06 2.47 13.43
N PHE A 255 -4.35 1.57 14.10
CA PHE A 255 -3.86 1.79 15.45
C PHE A 255 -3.00 3.06 15.52
N PHE A 256 -2.05 3.23 14.60
CA PHE A 256 -1.23 4.45 14.55
C PHE A 256 -2.05 5.67 14.15
N ARG A 257 -2.91 5.56 13.13
CA ARG A 257 -3.80 6.65 12.69
C ARG A 257 -4.70 7.14 13.82
N ASP A 258 -5.35 6.24 14.53
CA ASP A 258 -6.35 6.58 15.55
C ASP A 258 -5.71 7.06 16.86
N THR A 259 -4.42 6.82 17.03
CA THR A 259 -3.61 7.38 18.14
C THR A 259 -2.84 8.66 17.75
N GLY A 260 -3.25 9.32 16.65
CA GLY A 260 -2.75 10.63 16.24
C GLY A 260 -1.41 10.61 15.47
N ARG A 261 -0.99 9.46 14.99
CA ARG A 261 0.32 9.27 14.33
C ARG A 261 0.16 9.02 12.83
N PRO A 262 1.13 9.44 12.00
CA PRO A 262 1.09 9.11 10.58
C PRO A 262 1.56 7.67 10.34
N ALA A 263 0.84 6.97 9.47
CA ALA A 263 1.20 5.64 9.00
C ALA A 263 1.13 5.56 7.48
N LEU A 264 1.97 4.71 6.91
CA LEU A 264 2.01 4.35 5.50
C LEU A 264 1.81 2.85 5.37
N ILE A 265 0.86 2.42 4.56
CA ILE A 265 0.66 1.00 4.26
C ILE A 265 0.85 0.71 2.78
N VAL A 266 1.62 -0.32 2.49
CA VAL A 266 1.84 -0.87 1.15
C VAL A 266 1.17 -2.22 1.07
N TYR A 267 0.32 -2.43 0.06
CA TYR A 267 -0.31 -3.73 -0.23
C TYR A 267 0.34 -4.33 -1.47
N ASP A 268 1.21 -5.30 -1.31
CA ASP A 268 1.97 -5.91 -2.41
C ASP A 268 1.62 -7.40 -2.59
N ASP A 269 0.63 -7.77 -3.40
CA ASP A 269 -0.25 -6.93 -4.22
C ASP A 269 -1.72 -7.30 -4.03
N LEU A 270 -2.62 -6.39 -4.32
CA LEU A 270 -4.07 -6.61 -4.23
C LEU A 270 -4.62 -7.50 -5.35
N SER A 271 -3.89 -7.67 -6.45
CA SER A 271 -4.28 -8.64 -7.50
C SER A 271 -4.28 -10.06 -6.94
N LYS A 272 -3.28 -10.41 -6.14
CA LYS A 272 -3.21 -11.71 -5.46
C LYS A 272 -4.26 -11.84 -4.36
N GLN A 273 -4.55 -10.78 -3.62
CA GLN A 273 -5.68 -10.79 -2.68
C GLN A 273 -6.99 -11.12 -3.41
N ALA A 274 -7.25 -10.50 -4.55
CA ALA A 274 -8.45 -10.76 -5.33
C ALA A 274 -8.52 -12.23 -5.80
N VAL A 275 -7.39 -12.80 -6.23
CA VAL A 275 -7.31 -14.23 -6.61
C VAL A 275 -7.60 -15.13 -5.41
N ALA A 276 -7.01 -14.87 -4.25
CA ALA A 276 -7.28 -15.62 -3.03
C ALA A 276 -8.75 -15.51 -2.60
N TYR A 277 -9.35 -14.34 -2.71
CA TYR A 277 -10.78 -14.12 -2.43
C TYR A 277 -11.69 -14.86 -3.41
N ARG A 278 -11.32 -14.89 -4.70
CA ARG A 278 -12.03 -15.69 -5.72
C ARG A 278 -11.99 -17.17 -5.36
N GLU A 279 -10.84 -17.70 -4.98
CA GLU A 279 -10.67 -19.09 -4.57
C GLU A 279 -11.57 -19.43 -3.38
N VAL A 280 -11.48 -18.67 -2.31
CA VAL A 280 -12.34 -18.84 -1.10
C VAL A 280 -13.82 -18.77 -1.47
N SER A 281 -14.22 -17.81 -2.31
CA SER A 281 -15.61 -17.62 -2.71
C SER A 281 -16.16 -18.79 -3.53
N LEU A 282 -15.35 -19.34 -4.44
CA LEU A 282 -15.73 -20.51 -5.25
C LEU A 282 -15.84 -21.78 -4.37
N LEU A 283 -14.92 -21.96 -3.42
CA LEU A 283 -14.98 -23.06 -2.46
C LEU A 283 -16.23 -22.98 -1.57
N LEU A 284 -16.61 -21.77 -1.17
CA LEU A 284 -17.87 -21.50 -0.44
C LEU A 284 -19.12 -21.54 -1.36
N ARG A 285 -18.97 -21.89 -2.65
CA ARG A 285 -20.05 -21.96 -3.65
C ARG A 285 -20.79 -20.64 -3.89
N ARG A 286 -20.15 -19.50 -3.67
CA ARG A 286 -20.72 -18.23 -4.07
C ARG A 286 -20.78 -18.14 -5.61
N PRO A 287 -21.86 -17.57 -6.18
CA PRO A 287 -22.00 -17.51 -7.64
C PRO A 287 -20.89 -16.64 -8.26
N PRO A 288 -20.16 -17.15 -9.28
CA PRO A 288 -19.13 -16.40 -9.95
C PRO A 288 -19.72 -15.34 -10.88
N GLY A 289 -19.06 -14.18 -10.95
CA GLY A 289 -19.31 -13.12 -11.92
C GLY A 289 -18.24 -13.05 -13.01
N ARG A 290 -17.90 -11.83 -13.45
CA ARG A 290 -16.88 -11.57 -14.47
C ARG A 290 -15.53 -12.16 -14.02
N GLU A 291 -14.85 -12.87 -14.92
CA GLU A 291 -13.56 -13.54 -14.68
C GLU A 291 -13.57 -14.47 -13.46
N ALA A 292 -14.75 -15.04 -13.17
CA ALA A 292 -15.03 -15.89 -12.00
C ALA A 292 -14.84 -15.21 -10.64
N TYR A 293 -14.68 -13.89 -10.57
CA TYR A 293 -14.71 -13.15 -9.32
C TYR A 293 -16.12 -13.10 -8.74
N PRO A 294 -16.28 -13.11 -7.41
CA PRO A 294 -17.59 -12.91 -6.78
C PRO A 294 -18.08 -11.47 -7.03
N GLY A 295 -19.39 -11.27 -6.99
CA GLY A 295 -20.02 -9.99 -7.28
C GLY A 295 -19.61 -8.84 -6.33
N ASP A 296 -19.11 -9.17 -5.16
CA ASP A 296 -18.66 -8.22 -4.13
C ASP A 296 -17.14 -7.94 -4.14
N VAL A 297 -16.40 -8.32 -5.19
CA VAL A 297 -14.96 -8.06 -5.28
C VAL A 297 -14.62 -6.56 -5.29
N PHE A 298 -15.49 -5.72 -5.85
CA PHE A 298 -15.35 -4.28 -5.73
C PHE A 298 -15.42 -3.83 -4.27
N TYR A 299 -16.39 -4.34 -3.53
CA TYR A 299 -16.56 -4.05 -2.10
C TYR A 299 -15.39 -4.58 -1.25
N LEU A 300 -14.77 -5.69 -1.64
CA LEU A 300 -13.54 -6.17 -1.01
C LEU A 300 -12.47 -5.09 -0.94
N HIS A 301 -12.13 -4.50 -2.08
CA HIS A 301 -11.08 -3.48 -2.16
C HIS A 301 -11.54 -2.11 -1.66
N SER A 302 -12.81 -1.74 -1.88
CA SER A 302 -13.31 -0.44 -1.44
C SER A 302 -13.38 -0.34 0.09
N ARG A 303 -13.89 -1.37 0.79
CA ARG A 303 -13.93 -1.35 2.26
C ARG A 303 -12.55 -1.41 2.91
N LEU A 304 -11.55 -1.99 2.23
CA LEU A 304 -10.16 -1.96 2.66
C LEU A 304 -9.53 -0.58 2.47
N LEU A 305 -9.60 -0.03 1.26
CA LEU A 305 -8.89 1.19 0.89
C LEU A 305 -9.53 2.45 1.47
N GLU A 306 -10.84 2.48 1.70
CA GLU A 306 -11.52 3.60 2.39
C GLU A 306 -11.07 3.79 3.84
N ARG A 307 -10.44 2.81 4.45
CA ARG A 307 -9.85 2.90 5.80
C ARG A 307 -8.62 3.81 5.84
N ALA A 308 -7.96 4.02 4.70
CA ALA A 308 -6.91 5.02 4.56
C ALA A 308 -7.53 6.43 4.51
N ALA A 309 -7.15 7.27 5.46
CA ALA A 309 -7.70 8.61 5.61
C ALA A 309 -6.78 9.52 6.46
N LYS A 310 -6.99 10.82 6.35
CA LYS A 310 -6.51 11.83 7.30
C LYS A 310 -7.62 12.08 8.31
N VAL A 311 -7.36 11.82 9.58
CA VAL A 311 -8.31 12.03 10.68
C VAL A 311 -8.27 13.49 11.12
N ILE A 312 -9.43 14.02 11.49
CA ILE A 312 -9.58 15.38 12.00
C ILE A 312 -8.66 15.66 13.18
N GLY A 313 -8.04 16.84 13.22
CA GLY A 313 -7.07 17.23 14.25
C GLY A 313 -7.66 17.55 15.63
N LYS A 314 -8.98 17.35 15.84
CA LYS A 314 -9.69 17.62 17.10
C LYS A 314 -9.92 16.31 17.86
N ASP A 315 -9.27 16.15 19.01
CA ASP A 315 -9.33 14.92 19.82
C ASP A 315 -10.76 14.57 20.27
N ASP A 316 -11.55 15.57 20.65
CA ASP A 316 -12.94 15.41 21.11
C ASP A 316 -13.87 14.86 20.01
N ILE A 317 -13.59 15.19 18.75
CA ILE A 317 -14.32 14.67 17.60
C ILE A 317 -13.77 13.30 17.22
N ALA A 318 -12.44 13.14 17.16
CA ALA A 318 -11.79 11.87 16.83
C ALA A 318 -12.20 10.73 17.79
N ALA A 319 -12.35 11.05 19.08
CA ALA A 319 -12.80 10.09 20.11
C ALA A 319 -14.25 9.58 19.91
N LYS A 320 -15.02 10.24 19.04
CA LYS A 320 -16.39 9.82 18.69
C LYS A 320 -16.47 9.10 17.34
N MET A 321 -15.33 8.73 16.77
CA MET A 321 -15.28 8.05 15.47
C MET A 321 -16.15 6.78 15.49
N ASN A 322 -16.82 6.53 14.37
CA ASN A 322 -17.65 5.35 14.21
C ASN A 322 -16.80 4.06 14.29
N ASP A 323 -17.40 3.02 14.85
CA ASP A 323 -16.79 1.69 15.02
C ASP A 323 -15.40 1.71 15.68
N LEU A 324 -15.18 2.66 16.61
CA LEU A 324 -13.94 2.74 17.36
C LEU A 324 -13.81 1.51 18.27
N PRO A 325 -12.69 0.75 18.19
CA PRO A 325 -12.48 -0.40 19.06
C PRO A 325 -12.49 -0.02 20.54
N GLU A 326 -13.13 -0.83 21.37
CA GLU A 326 -13.17 -0.62 22.83
C GLU A 326 -11.76 -0.51 23.42
N SER A 327 -10.81 -1.27 22.88
CA SER A 327 -9.41 -1.29 23.31
C SER A 327 -8.69 0.05 23.11
N LEU A 328 -9.16 0.91 22.20
CA LEU A 328 -8.58 2.23 21.93
C LEU A 328 -9.25 3.36 22.73
N LYS A 329 -10.36 3.11 23.39
CA LYS A 329 -11.03 4.13 24.20
C LYS A 329 -10.07 4.69 25.25
N GLY A 330 -9.91 6.02 25.27
CA GLY A 330 -9.00 6.73 26.17
C GLY A 330 -7.61 7.03 25.62
N ILE A 331 -7.19 6.41 24.51
CA ILE A 331 -5.89 6.70 23.88
C ILE A 331 -6.01 7.32 22.48
N VAL A 332 -7.25 7.49 21.98
CA VAL A 332 -7.51 8.11 20.67
C VAL A 332 -7.06 9.56 20.66
N LYS A 333 -6.38 9.93 19.58
CA LYS A 333 -5.96 11.32 19.29
C LYS A 333 -6.29 11.67 17.85
N GLY A 334 -6.63 12.92 17.63
CA GLY A 334 -6.84 13.46 16.28
C GLY A 334 -5.55 13.71 15.53
N GLY A 335 -5.68 14.04 14.25
CA GLY A 335 -4.58 14.46 13.38
C GLY A 335 -3.73 13.32 12.80
N GLY A 336 -4.01 12.07 13.15
CA GLY A 336 -3.34 10.91 12.55
C GLY A 336 -3.73 10.69 11.09
N SER A 337 -2.94 9.90 10.39
CA SER A 337 -3.20 9.58 8.98
C SER A 337 -2.79 8.14 8.65
N LEU A 338 -3.50 7.54 7.71
CA LEU A 338 -3.12 6.29 7.08
C LEU A 338 -3.10 6.52 5.57
N THR A 339 -1.92 6.48 4.98
CA THR A 339 -1.69 6.60 3.53
C THR A 339 -1.54 5.21 2.95
N ALA A 340 -2.25 4.91 1.87
CA ALA A 340 -2.20 3.59 1.24
C ALA A 340 -1.56 3.64 -0.14
N LEU A 341 -0.64 2.72 -0.39
CA LEU A 341 -0.04 2.43 -1.68
C LEU A 341 -0.40 0.99 -2.09
N PRO A 342 -1.61 0.78 -2.63
CA PRO A 342 -1.97 -0.52 -3.20
C PRO A 342 -1.20 -0.74 -4.51
N ILE A 343 -0.74 -1.98 -4.70
CA ILE A 343 -0.10 -2.43 -5.94
C ILE A 343 -1.09 -3.31 -6.70
N ILE A 344 -1.22 -3.06 -7.99
CA ILE A 344 -1.97 -3.90 -8.93
C ILE A 344 -1.04 -4.32 -10.07
N GLU A 345 -1.07 -5.61 -10.39
CA GLU A 345 -0.35 -6.17 -11.54
C GLU A 345 -1.25 -6.19 -12.76
N THR A 346 -0.76 -5.64 -13.87
CA THR A 346 -1.40 -5.74 -15.19
C THR A 346 -0.73 -6.81 -16.05
N GLN A 347 -1.41 -7.21 -17.11
CA GLN A 347 -0.85 -8.05 -18.16
C GLN A 347 -0.84 -7.26 -19.47
N ALA A 348 0.33 -7.15 -20.11
CA ALA A 348 0.55 -6.38 -21.33
C ALA A 348 0.02 -4.92 -21.26
N GLY A 349 0.10 -4.30 -20.09
CA GLY A 349 -0.35 -2.91 -19.88
C GLY A 349 -1.87 -2.72 -19.88
N ASP A 350 -2.66 -3.79 -19.83
CA ASP A 350 -4.13 -3.70 -19.87
C ASP A 350 -4.70 -3.17 -18.55
N VAL A 351 -4.99 -1.89 -18.52
CA VAL A 351 -5.66 -1.21 -17.38
C VAL A 351 -7.19 -1.35 -17.43
N SER A 352 -7.75 -1.88 -18.54
CA SER A 352 -9.19 -2.08 -18.71
C SER A 352 -9.71 -3.40 -18.15
N ALA A 353 -8.81 -4.27 -17.67
CA ALA A 353 -9.15 -5.50 -16.98
C ALA A 353 -9.98 -5.22 -15.71
N TYR A 354 -10.66 -6.25 -15.19
CA TYR A 354 -11.68 -6.08 -14.15
C TYR A 354 -11.12 -5.52 -12.85
N ILE A 355 -10.08 -6.13 -12.30
CA ILE A 355 -9.51 -5.68 -11.02
C ILE A 355 -8.80 -4.32 -11.14
N PRO A 356 -7.94 -4.05 -12.16
CA PRO A 356 -7.38 -2.72 -12.38
C PRO A 356 -8.42 -1.61 -12.43
N THR A 357 -9.47 -1.77 -13.23
CA THR A 357 -10.55 -0.77 -13.36
C THR A 357 -11.22 -0.47 -12.02
N ASN A 358 -11.52 -1.50 -11.24
CA ASN A 358 -12.12 -1.34 -9.93
C ASN A 358 -11.22 -0.52 -8.99
N VAL A 359 -9.95 -0.85 -8.89
CA VAL A 359 -9.04 -0.20 -7.95
C VAL A 359 -8.70 1.23 -8.39
N ILE A 360 -8.56 1.50 -9.69
CA ILE A 360 -8.41 2.87 -10.22
C ILE A 360 -9.59 3.75 -9.79
N SER A 361 -10.81 3.22 -9.79
CA SER A 361 -12.00 3.99 -9.40
C SER A 361 -12.08 4.27 -7.89
N ILE A 362 -11.51 3.39 -7.06
CA ILE A 362 -11.51 3.51 -5.59
C ILE A 362 -10.43 4.49 -5.12
N THR A 363 -9.29 4.55 -5.80
CA THR A 363 -8.11 5.31 -5.37
C THR A 363 -8.18 6.80 -5.76
N ASP A 364 -7.35 7.60 -5.11
CA ASP A 364 -7.25 9.05 -5.33
C ASP A 364 -6.24 9.41 -6.44
N GLY A 365 -5.88 8.45 -7.26
CA GLY A 365 -4.96 8.55 -8.37
C GLY A 365 -4.17 7.27 -8.59
N GLN A 366 -3.32 7.28 -9.62
CA GLN A 366 -2.49 6.14 -9.97
C GLN A 366 -1.13 6.57 -10.53
N ILE A 367 -0.12 5.78 -10.21
CA ILE A 367 1.22 5.80 -10.80
C ILE A 367 1.31 4.60 -11.74
N PHE A 368 1.30 4.86 -13.03
CA PHE A 368 1.37 3.81 -14.05
C PHE A 368 2.81 3.57 -14.49
N LEU A 369 3.26 2.33 -14.37
CA LEU A 369 4.59 1.89 -14.80
C LEU A 369 4.49 1.12 -16.11
N GLU A 370 5.22 1.59 -17.11
CA GLU A 370 5.17 1.06 -18.48
C GLU A 370 6.41 0.23 -18.80
N SER A 371 6.21 -0.99 -19.31
CA SER A 371 7.28 -1.93 -19.67
C SER A 371 8.20 -1.37 -20.75
N ASN A 372 7.67 -0.63 -21.72
CA ASN A 372 8.46 -0.03 -22.79
C ASN A 372 9.47 1.00 -22.26
N LEU A 373 9.04 1.84 -21.29
CA LEU A 373 9.93 2.80 -20.65
C LEU A 373 11.00 2.10 -19.82
N PHE A 374 10.61 1.05 -19.09
CA PHE A 374 11.54 0.26 -18.30
C PHE A 374 12.65 -0.38 -19.16
N ASN A 375 12.26 -0.98 -20.28
CA ASN A 375 13.17 -1.60 -21.24
C ASN A 375 14.05 -0.58 -21.97
N ALA A 376 13.55 0.64 -22.17
CA ALA A 376 14.33 1.76 -22.72
C ALA A 376 15.29 2.38 -21.70
N GLY A 377 15.39 1.83 -20.48
CA GLY A 377 16.30 2.32 -19.44
C GLY A 377 15.81 3.58 -18.70
N ILE A 378 14.55 3.96 -18.87
CA ILE A 378 13.92 5.05 -18.11
C ILE A 378 13.37 4.45 -16.81
N ARG A 379 14.07 4.71 -15.70
CA ARG A 379 13.73 4.16 -14.39
C ARG A 379 13.76 5.25 -13.33
N PRO A 380 12.66 5.45 -12.57
CA PRO A 380 11.40 4.68 -12.61
C PRO A 380 10.64 4.86 -13.93
N ALA A 381 9.99 3.80 -14.38
CA ALA A 381 9.33 3.71 -15.69
C ALA A 381 7.92 4.35 -15.69
N ILE A 382 7.80 5.53 -15.12
CA ILE A 382 6.51 6.20 -14.91
C ILE A 382 6.01 6.82 -16.20
N ASN A 383 4.84 6.41 -16.65
CA ASN A 383 4.14 7.09 -17.73
C ASN A 383 3.40 8.31 -17.17
N VAL A 384 3.94 9.51 -17.44
CA VAL A 384 3.43 10.77 -16.91
C VAL A 384 2.06 11.13 -17.47
N GLY A 385 1.75 10.69 -18.69
CA GLY A 385 0.50 11.02 -19.39
C GLY A 385 -0.75 10.43 -18.73
N ILE A 386 -0.65 9.20 -18.27
CA ILE A 386 -1.77 8.45 -17.65
C ILE A 386 -1.67 8.34 -16.13
N SER A 387 -0.57 8.78 -15.53
CA SER A 387 -0.41 8.87 -14.09
C SER A 387 -1.05 10.16 -13.56
N VAL A 388 -1.81 10.05 -12.47
CA VAL A 388 -2.59 11.16 -11.90
C VAL A 388 -2.55 11.11 -10.39
N SER A 389 -2.38 12.26 -9.74
CA SER A 389 -2.72 12.49 -8.33
C SER A 389 -3.91 13.44 -8.25
N ARG A 390 -5.02 13.01 -7.64
CA ARG A 390 -6.21 13.86 -7.47
C ARG A 390 -6.03 14.91 -6.36
N VAL A 391 -5.07 14.71 -5.47
CA VAL A 391 -4.68 15.71 -4.44
C VAL A 391 -3.76 16.76 -5.05
N GLY A 392 -2.84 16.34 -5.90
CA GLY A 392 -1.97 17.23 -6.68
C GLY A 392 -1.14 18.17 -5.80
N GLY A 393 -0.95 19.40 -6.25
CA GLY A 393 -0.12 20.40 -5.58
C GLY A 393 -0.54 20.80 -4.16
N SER A 394 -1.69 20.34 -3.66
CA SER A 394 -2.06 20.48 -2.24
C SER A 394 -1.18 19.62 -1.32
N ALA A 395 -0.59 18.54 -1.87
CA ALA A 395 0.33 17.63 -1.19
C ALA A 395 1.80 17.93 -1.51
N GLN A 396 2.14 19.17 -1.85
CA GLN A 396 3.52 19.62 -2.09
C GLN A 396 3.88 20.78 -1.19
N ILE A 397 5.13 20.83 -0.75
CA ILE A 397 5.67 22.03 -0.13
C ILE A 397 5.73 23.18 -1.17
N LYS A 398 5.67 24.42 -0.70
CA LYS A 398 5.56 25.59 -1.59
C LYS A 398 6.69 25.70 -2.61
N SER A 399 7.93 25.39 -2.21
CA SER A 399 9.09 25.39 -3.10
C SER A 399 8.93 24.37 -4.24
N MET A 400 8.57 23.11 -3.92
CA MET A 400 8.33 22.07 -4.92
C MET A 400 7.18 22.45 -5.86
N LYS A 401 6.07 22.91 -5.31
CA LYS A 401 4.91 23.33 -6.10
C LYS A 401 5.27 24.42 -7.13
N LYS A 402 6.14 25.36 -6.73
CA LYS A 402 6.58 26.46 -7.61
C LYS A 402 7.51 25.96 -8.72
N VAL A 403 8.48 25.10 -8.40
CA VAL A 403 9.47 24.63 -9.40
C VAL A 403 8.93 23.55 -10.32
N ALA A 404 8.04 22.69 -9.84
CA ALA A 404 7.51 21.56 -10.59
C ALA A 404 6.22 21.87 -11.38
N GLY A 405 5.69 23.09 -11.28
CA GLY A 405 4.37 23.45 -11.80
C GLY A 405 4.15 23.16 -13.28
N THR A 406 5.18 23.30 -14.12
CA THR A 406 5.11 23.05 -15.56
C THR A 406 5.67 21.69 -15.97
N LEU A 407 6.40 21.01 -15.09
CA LEU A 407 7.20 19.83 -15.44
C LEU A 407 6.37 18.70 -16.07
N LYS A 408 5.18 18.45 -15.52
CA LYS A 408 4.28 17.41 -16.04
C LYS A 408 3.84 17.71 -17.47
N LEU A 409 3.48 18.96 -17.75
CA LEU A 409 3.08 19.41 -19.08
C LEU A 409 4.27 19.37 -20.05
N ASP A 410 5.44 19.85 -19.62
CA ASP A 410 6.68 19.82 -20.39
C ASP A 410 7.05 18.39 -20.80
N GLN A 411 6.92 17.42 -19.88
CA GLN A 411 7.20 16.02 -20.16
C GLN A 411 6.16 15.36 -21.07
N ALA A 412 4.88 15.70 -20.95
CA ALA A 412 3.85 15.22 -21.84
C ALA A 412 4.10 15.73 -23.28
N LEU A 413 4.39 17.03 -23.43
CA LEU A 413 4.72 17.64 -24.71
C LEU A 413 5.99 17.03 -25.33
N TYR A 414 7.03 16.82 -24.51
CA TYR A 414 8.25 16.16 -24.96
C TYR A 414 7.94 14.78 -25.56
N ARG A 415 7.14 13.95 -24.88
CA ARG A 415 6.78 12.62 -25.35
C ARG A 415 6.03 12.64 -26.69
N GLU A 416 5.13 13.58 -26.85
CA GLU A 416 4.39 13.78 -28.09
C GLU A 416 5.35 14.18 -29.24
N MET A 417 6.22 15.15 -28.99
CA MET A 417 7.20 15.62 -29.98
C MET A 417 8.27 14.56 -30.29
N GLU A 418 8.71 13.77 -29.30
CA GLU A 418 9.62 12.65 -29.50
C GLU A 418 9.03 11.59 -30.43
N ALA A 419 7.76 11.24 -30.23
CA ALA A 419 7.07 10.32 -31.11
C ALA A 419 6.97 10.86 -32.55
N PHE A 420 6.62 12.15 -32.68
CA PHE A 420 6.52 12.80 -33.97
C PHE A 420 7.88 12.89 -34.69
N SER A 421 8.97 13.19 -33.99
CA SER A 421 10.31 13.32 -34.55
C SER A 421 10.84 12.03 -35.20
N LYS A 422 10.34 10.86 -34.76
CA LYS A 422 10.71 9.55 -35.32
C LYS A 422 10.16 9.30 -36.74
N PHE A 423 9.15 10.07 -37.16
CA PHE A 423 8.55 9.93 -38.49
C PHE A 423 9.25 10.77 -39.59
N GLY A 424 10.31 11.52 -39.24
CA GLY A 424 11.18 12.21 -40.17
C GLY A 424 10.57 13.47 -40.79
N GLY A 425 10.95 14.63 -40.33
CA GLY A 425 10.64 15.93 -40.86
C GLY A 425 11.68 16.96 -40.40
N ASP A 426 11.85 18.05 -41.13
CA ASP A 426 12.60 19.17 -40.64
C ASP A 426 11.88 19.78 -39.43
N LEU A 427 12.50 19.63 -38.26
CA LEU A 427 11.98 20.16 -37.00
C LEU A 427 12.29 21.68 -36.94
N ASP A 428 11.29 22.48 -36.63
CA ASP A 428 11.48 23.89 -36.33
C ASP A 428 12.28 24.12 -35.03
N ALA A 429 12.78 25.36 -34.84
CA ALA A 429 13.60 25.69 -33.69
C ALA A 429 12.87 25.54 -32.34
N ALA A 430 11.55 25.77 -32.33
CA ALA A 430 10.74 25.64 -31.14
C ALA A 430 10.63 24.17 -30.71
N THR A 431 10.33 23.28 -31.67
CA THR A 431 10.26 21.82 -31.42
C THR A 431 11.62 21.27 -30.99
N LYS A 432 12.72 21.70 -31.59
CA LYS A 432 14.08 21.34 -31.16
C LYS A 432 14.36 21.74 -29.71
N ASN A 433 13.94 22.93 -29.28
CA ASN A 433 14.10 23.38 -27.90
C ASN A 433 13.29 22.53 -26.92
N VAL A 434 12.06 22.14 -27.28
CA VAL A 434 11.22 21.23 -26.45
C VAL A 434 11.88 19.85 -26.30
N LEU A 435 12.42 19.31 -27.40
CA LEU A 435 13.11 18.02 -27.38
C LEU A 435 14.40 18.08 -26.57
N ASP A 436 15.19 19.13 -26.73
CA ASP A 436 16.43 19.33 -25.98
C ASP A 436 16.21 19.48 -24.47
N LYS A 437 15.25 20.30 -24.07
CA LYS A 437 14.87 20.47 -22.66
C LYS A 437 14.27 19.18 -22.09
N GLY A 438 13.36 18.54 -22.83
CA GLY A 438 12.66 17.34 -22.40
C GLY A 438 13.60 16.15 -22.20
N ALA A 439 14.57 15.94 -23.11
CA ALA A 439 15.56 14.87 -22.98
C ALA A 439 16.39 15.01 -21.70
N ARG A 440 16.80 16.23 -21.34
CA ARG A 440 17.55 16.48 -20.09
C ARG A 440 16.66 16.28 -18.86
N ASN A 441 15.40 16.71 -18.91
CA ASN A 441 14.45 16.47 -17.84
C ASN A 441 14.20 14.96 -17.62
N VAL A 442 14.17 14.15 -18.69
CA VAL A 442 14.10 12.69 -18.56
C VAL A 442 15.31 12.15 -17.80
N GLU A 443 16.53 12.64 -18.10
CA GLU A 443 17.74 12.20 -17.37
C GLU A 443 17.72 12.63 -15.90
N ILE A 444 17.29 13.86 -15.61
CA ILE A 444 17.13 14.35 -14.22
C ILE A 444 16.15 13.46 -13.44
N LEU A 445 15.06 13.02 -14.07
CA LEU A 445 14.01 12.23 -13.42
C LEU A 445 14.40 10.76 -13.24
N LYS A 446 15.44 10.28 -13.93
CA LYS A 446 15.98 8.95 -13.70
C LYS A 446 16.60 8.85 -12.30
N GLN A 447 16.40 7.70 -11.67
CA GLN A 447 16.85 7.46 -10.31
C GLN A 447 17.14 5.98 -10.10
N GLY A 448 18.21 5.65 -9.35
CA GLY A 448 18.53 4.30 -8.95
C GLY A 448 17.55 3.78 -7.89
N GLN A 449 17.46 2.46 -7.76
CA GLN A 449 16.71 1.83 -6.67
C GLN A 449 17.42 2.06 -5.33
N PHE A 450 16.64 2.17 -4.27
CA PHE A 450 17.11 2.34 -2.89
C PHE A 450 18.01 3.57 -2.69
N SER A 451 17.73 4.59 -3.46
CA SER A 451 18.47 5.86 -3.44
C SER A 451 17.51 7.05 -3.47
N PRO A 452 16.66 7.20 -2.45
CA PRO A 452 15.72 8.31 -2.39
C PRO A 452 16.47 9.64 -2.19
N TYR A 453 15.92 10.71 -2.75
CA TYR A 453 16.43 12.07 -2.58
C TYR A 453 15.56 12.85 -1.60
N SER A 454 16.20 13.61 -0.72
CA SER A 454 15.49 14.57 0.12
C SER A 454 14.84 15.68 -0.71
N VAL A 455 13.76 16.27 -0.21
CA VAL A 455 12.91 17.19 -1.00
C VAL A 455 13.67 18.43 -1.45
N GLU A 456 14.57 18.97 -0.64
CA GLU A 456 15.40 20.14 -0.99
C GLU A 456 16.34 19.88 -2.16
N LYS A 457 16.93 18.68 -2.24
CA LYS A 457 17.76 18.25 -3.37
C LYS A 457 16.92 18.12 -4.63
N GLN A 458 15.72 17.54 -4.52
CA GLN A 458 14.79 17.43 -5.62
C GLN A 458 14.38 18.80 -6.15
N VAL A 459 14.05 19.76 -5.25
CA VAL A 459 13.70 21.14 -5.64
C VAL A 459 14.83 21.78 -6.43
N ALA A 460 16.08 21.67 -5.98
CA ALA A 460 17.24 22.22 -6.68
C ALA A 460 17.38 21.65 -8.09
N MET A 461 17.33 20.32 -8.25
CA MET A 461 17.47 19.68 -9.56
C MET A 461 16.32 19.97 -10.51
N ILE A 462 15.10 19.94 -10.01
CA ILE A 462 13.90 20.21 -10.82
C ILE A 462 13.89 21.67 -11.28
N TYR A 463 14.35 22.59 -10.44
CA TYR A 463 14.53 24.00 -10.82
C TYR A 463 15.44 24.13 -12.06
N LEU A 464 16.57 23.43 -12.10
CA LEU A 464 17.49 23.46 -13.24
C LEU A 464 16.82 22.93 -14.51
N GLY A 465 16.11 21.82 -14.40
CA GLY A 465 15.42 21.19 -15.52
C GLY A 465 14.29 22.04 -16.09
N THR A 466 13.41 22.54 -15.22
CA THR A 466 12.23 23.32 -15.65
C THR A 466 12.61 24.69 -16.24
N ASN A 467 13.71 25.28 -15.79
CA ASN A 467 14.23 26.54 -16.35
C ASN A 467 15.20 26.32 -17.53
N GLY A 468 15.45 25.09 -17.97
CA GLY A 468 16.30 24.79 -19.13
C GLY A 468 17.76 25.13 -18.94
N LEU A 469 18.26 25.19 -17.72
CA LEU A 469 19.62 25.62 -17.38
C LEU A 469 20.70 24.60 -17.75
N LEU A 470 20.33 23.40 -18.13
CA LEU A 470 21.25 22.32 -18.54
C LEU A 470 21.44 22.23 -20.05
N ARG A 471 21.06 23.25 -20.81
CA ARG A 471 21.12 23.23 -22.27
C ARG A 471 22.52 22.90 -22.80
N ASP A 472 23.56 23.44 -22.17
CA ASP A 472 24.96 23.28 -22.58
C ASP A 472 25.60 21.99 -22.03
N VAL A 473 24.88 21.22 -21.22
CA VAL A 473 25.31 19.89 -20.71
C VAL A 473 24.79 18.80 -21.65
N PRO A 474 25.66 18.01 -22.30
CA PRO A 474 25.24 16.87 -23.11
C PRO A 474 24.39 15.89 -22.28
N VAL A 475 23.35 15.31 -22.89
CA VAL A 475 22.39 14.40 -22.22
C VAL A 475 23.12 13.29 -21.46
N LYS A 476 24.17 12.71 -22.05
CA LYS A 476 25.00 11.63 -21.44
C LYS A 476 25.72 12.06 -20.16
N HIS A 477 25.93 13.36 -19.94
CA HIS A 477 26.65 13.90 -18.79
C HIS A 477 25.73 14.46 -17.71
N VAL A 478 24.41 14.55 -17.94
CA VAL A 478 23.45 15.14 -17.00
C VAL A 478 23.50 14.45 -15.62
N ARG A 479 23.63 13.15 -15.58
CA ARG A 479 23.71 12.40 -14.32
C ARG A 479 24.99 12.71 -13.54
N ALA A 480 26.14 12.75 -14.21
CA ALA A 480 27.38 13.11 -13.56
C ALA A 480 27.38 14.58 -13.08
N PHE A 481 26.76 15.46 -13.86
CA PHE A 481 26.52 16.85 -13.45
C PHE A 481 25.64 16.92 -12.21
N GLU A 482 24.53 16.16 -12.16
CA GLU A 482 23.62 16.10 -10.99
C GLU A 482 24.38 15.73 -9.72
N GLU A 483 25.18 14.68 -9.77
CA GLU A 483 25.96 14.20 -8.62
C GLU A 483 26.95 15.27 -8.12
N ALA A 484 27.69 15.89 -9.05
CA ALA A 484 28.63 16.96 -8.72
C ALA A 484 27.92 18.22 -8.20
N PHE A 485 26.81 18.61 -8.81
CA PHE A 485 26.03 19.78 -8.41
C PHE A 485 25.46 19.61 -6.99
N LEU A 486 24.81 18.48 -6.71
CA LEU A 486 24.22 18.22 -5.38
C LEU A 486 25.29 18.17 -4.29
N LEU A 487 26.44 17.55 -4.56
CA LEU A 487 27.57 17.57 -3.64
C LEU A 487 28.08 18.98 -3.34
N GLN A 488 28.18 19.83 -4.35
CA GLN A 488 28.59 21.23 -4.17
C GLN A 488 27.52 22.05 -3.44
N MET A 489 26.23 21.81 -3.71
CA MET A 489 25.13 22.44 -2.98
C MET A 489 25.20 22.12 -1.48
N GLU A 490 25.43 20.85 -1.12
CA GLU A 490 25.56 20.44 0.27
C GLU A 490 26.77 21.08 0.98
N ASN A 491 27.90 21.18 0.29
CA ASN A 491 29.14 21.69 0.87
C ASN A 491 29.20 23.22 0.94
N LYS A 492 28.67 23.92 -0.07
CA LYS A 492 28.82 25.37 -0.21
C LYS A 492 27.59 26.18 0.13
N LEU A 493 26.41 25.61 -0.06
CA LEU A 493 25.11 26.29 0.03
C LEU A 493 24.09 25.52 0.89
N PRO A 494 24.47 24.95 2.04
CA PRO A 494 23.55 24.19 2.87
C PRO A 494 22.38 25.04 3.39
N GLU A 495 22.60 26.35 3.58
CA GLU A 495 21.56 27.30 3.98
C GLU A 495 20.47 27.48 2.90
N VAL A 496 20.84 27.42 1.62
CA VAL A 496 19.88 27.48 0.51
C VAL A 496 19.02 26.23 0.46
N LEU A 497 19.62 25.05 0.63
CA LEU A 497 18.89 23.79 0.73
C LEU A 497 17.93 23.80 1.91
N ALA A 498 18.36 24.32 3.07
CA ALA A 498 17.50 24.41 4.26
C ALA A 498 16.27 25.30 4.01
N GLU A 499 16.41 26.41 3.27
CA GLU A 499 15.27 27.25 2.88
C GLU A 499 14.35 26.52 1.89
N PHE A 500 14.89 25.80 0.91
CA PHE A 500 14.09 24.98 -0.02
C PHE A 500 13.25 23.95 0.74
N LYS A 501 13.83 23.30 1.74
CA LYS A 501 13.14 22.34 2.62
C LYS A 501 11.99 22.96 3.40
N LYS A 502 12.15 24.21 3.85
CA LYS A 502 11.08 24.98 4.52
C LYS A 502 9.96 25.42 3.56
N GLY A 503 10.14 25.25 2.26
CA GLY A 503 9.22 25.68 1.21
C GLY A 503 9.49 27.08 0.67
N ASN A 504 10.63 27.70 0.99
CA ASN A 504 11.04 29.02 0.50
C ASN A 504 11.94 28.89 -0.72
N LEU A 505 11.89 29.90 -1.59
CA LEU A 505 12.78 30.06 -2.74
C LEU A 505 13.31 31.51 -2.73
N PRO A 506 14.30 31.82 -1.87
CA PRO A 506 14.82 33.16 -1.77
C PRO A 506 15.63 33.52 -3.02
N ASP A 507 15.44 34.74 -3.54
CA ASP A 507 16.06 35.19 -4.80
C ASP A 507 17.60 35.19 -4.71
N ASP A 508 18.17 35.58 -3.57
CA ASP A 508 19.62 35.53 -3.33
C ASP A 508 20.16 34.09 -3.29
N GLY A 509 19.39 33.17 -2.71
CA GLY A 509 19.70 31.73 -2.69
C GLY A 509 19.66 31.13 -4.10
N ILE A 510 18.65 31.49 -4.89
CA ILE A 510 18.57 31.10 -6.30
C ILE A 510 19.77 31.65 -7.07
N GLN A 511 20.14 32.91 -6.89
CA GLN A 511 21.28 33.49 -7.57
C GLN A 511 22.60 32.77 -7.24
N LYS A 512 22.85 32.48 -5.96
CA LYS A 512 24.03 31.69 -5.53
C LYS A 512 24.05 30.29 -6.17
N MET A 513 22.90 29.65 -6.27
CA MET A 513 22.75 28.36 -6.94
C MET A 513 23.06 28.49 -8.45
N LEU A 514 22.57 29.52 -9.12
CA LEU A 514 22.85 29.77 -10.53
C LEU A 514 24.33 30.03 -10.78
N ASP A 515 25.00 30.80 -9.93
CA ASP A 515 26.44 31.05 -10.03
C ASP A 515 27.23 29.74 -9.88
N LEU A 516 26.80 28.85 -8.97
CA LEU A 516 27.38 27.52 -8.83
C LEU A 516 27.19 26.67 -10.10
N VAL A 517 26.00 26.66 -10.68
CA VAL A 517 25.69 25.96 -11.93
C VAL A 517 26.57 26.44 -13.05
N ASN A 518 26.67 27.75 -13.25
CA ASN A 518 27.51 28.37 -14.29
C ASN A 518 29.00 28.02 -14.12
N SER A 519 29.48 27.83 -12.90
CA SER A 519 30.84 27.38 -12.62
C SER A 519 31.11 25.92 -12.96
N LEU A 520 30.06 25.07 -12.91
CA LEU A 520 30.13 23.62 -13.15
C LEU A 520 29.93 23.25 -14.62
N ILE A 521 29.05 23.94 -15.34
CA ILE A 521 28.72 23.64 -16.76
C ILE A 521 29.97 23.43 -17.63
N PRO A 522 31.03 24.29 -17.60
CA PRO A 522 32.21 24.10 -18.46
C PRO A 522 32.95 22.78 -18.23
N GLN A 523 32.79 22.13 -17.08
CA GLN A 523 33.42 20.86 -16.76
C GLN A 523 32.72 19.69 -17.44
N PHE A 524 31.46 19.85 -17.84
CA PHE A 524 30.59 18.80 -18.38
C PHE A 524 30.14 19.07 -19.82
N SER A 525 30.46 20.24 -20.38
CA SER A 525 30.04 20.65 -21.72
C SER A 525 30.90 20.09 -22.88
N LYS A 526 31.94 19.30 -22.55
CA LYS A 526 32.83 18.66 -23.55
C LYS A 526 32.44 17.23 -23.86
#